data_5e255bbe1c14d8024b94ee465367f63e
#
_entry.id   5e255bbe1c14d8024b94ee465367f63e
#
_cell.length_a   1.000
_cell.length_b   1.000
_cell.length_c   1.000
_cell.angle_alpha   90.00
_cell.angle_beta   90.00
_cell.angle_gamma   90.00
#
_symmetry.space_group_name_H-M   'P 1'
#
loop_
_entity.id
_entity.type
_entity.pdbx_description
1 polymer ?
#
loop_
_entity_poly.entity_id
_entity_poly.type
_entity_poly.pdbx_seq_one_letter_code
_entity_poly.pdbx_strand_id
1 'polypeptide(L)'
;MWKIIIMQTLSSKFASLLKYTRNNRVIGEKIKNKWKWTNQNELNKYVNNAVELLQHNNVKSGDRILYKGKNSKEFLAWNIATNAIGGIWVPTYSEQSMYQIDHIMKDCKPKLFISDEDSDYATISNKLIKSDNNYEITTNPHDISTLIYTSGTSSLPKGVSLTNSNILSNIEAIGRRFGDHCGGMTSLNILPWAHVFGYSSELWYNLLNENPIAIAEDKTKFVQNLREVKPEYIYVVPKVLDLIKNKVEKLQNYPLSEFTIPKALNYLFGGNIKCIFVGGAKLNPDTGDFFEKHGFFPCEGYGLTETSPVISVNHNVFPRDPKSVGKILDNILVEIVDKEIHVSGPSVMRSYWGDVAATQEAFKIINGHKYYKTGDSGYVKDGYLYFTGRNSDNYKLSNGKFIDVYGIESVIKRFVEGYFIICGENLQSNILITDSEISKNTKKKINQHLENYQKISNIIKIETKIFEDNLTKKLSLNRKNLVNQLNHPLLKQ
;
A
#
# COMPACT_ATOMS: atom_id res chain seq x y z
N MET A 1 18.00 -24.82 -11.04
CA MET A 1 16.55 -24.67 -11.21
C MET A 1 16.09 -23.23 -11.46
N TRP A 2 16.99 -22.29 -11.84
CA TRP A 2 16.75 -20.84 -12.05
C TRP A 2 16.53 -20.43 -13.52
N LYS A 3 16.56 -21.36 -14.48
CA LYS A 3 16.56 -21.03 -15.93
C LYS A 3 15.20 -20.98 -16.63
N ILE A 4 14.08 -21.34 -15.97
CA ILE A 4 12.76 -21.41 -16.65
C ILE A 4 11.85 -20.22 -16.31
N ILE A 5 12.17 -19.40 -15.29
CA ILE A 5 11.33 -18.29 -14.83
C ILE A 5 11.48 -17.02 -15.69
N ILE A 6 12.47 -16.96 -16.57
CA ILE A 6 12.99 -15.72 -17.19
C ILE A 6 12.14 -15.18 -18.35
N MET A 7 11.07 -15.84 -18.78
CA MET A 7 10.30 -15.42 -19.96
C MET A 7 8.83 -15.05 -19.72
N GLN A 8 8.39 -14.88 -18.49
CA GLN A 8 6.99 -14.59 -18.22
C GLN A 8 6.76 -13.12 -17.91
N THR A 9 5.65 -12.59 -18.42
CA THR A 9 5.15 -11.25 -18.16
C THR A 9 3.79 -11.35 -17.46
N LEU A 10 3.30 -10.25 -16.90
CA LEU A 10 1.97 -10.20 -16.28
C LEU A 10 0.89 -10.70 -17.24
N SER A 11 0.90 -10.20 -18.48
CA SER A 11 -0.08 -10.59 -19.51
C SER A 11 0.08 -12.04 -19.95
N SER A 12 1.31 -12.55 -20.08
CA SER A 12 1.52 -13.96 -20.46
C SER A 12 1.10 -14.94 -19.37
N LYS A 13 1.28 -14.57 -18.08
CA LYS A 13 0.74 -15.33 -16.94
C LYS A 13 -0.78 -15.37 -16.99
N PHE A 14 -1.44 -14.22 -17.20
CA PHE A 14 -2.90 -14.17 -17.35
C PHE A 14 -3.38 -15.03 -18.52
N ALA A 15 -2.76 -14.91 -19.69
CA ALA A 15 -3.10 -15.72 -20.88
C ALA A 15 -2.92 -17.23 -20.62
N SER A 16 -1.95 -17.62 -19.78
CA SER A 16 -1.78 -19.01 -19.38
C SER A 16 -2.94 -19.53 -18.54
N LEU A 17 -3.49 -18.71 -17.64
CA LEU A 17 -4.66 -19.09 -16.84
C LEU A 17 -5.88 -19.37 -17.72
N LEU A 18 -6.09 -18.61 -18.80
CA LEU A 18 -7.19 -18.81 -19.75
C LEU A 18 -7.23 -20.19 -20.37
N LYS A 19 -6.08 -20.89 -20.48
CA LYS A 19 -6.00 -22.23 -21.03
C LYS A 19 -6.62 -23.30 -20.13
N TYR A 20 -6.58 -23.08 -18.81
CA TYR A 20 -6.93 -24.08 -17.81
C TYR A 20 -8.21 -23.77 -17.02
N THR A 21 -8.51 -22.48 -16.83
CA THR A 21 -9.51 -22.04 -15.83
C THR A 21 -10.49 -20.98 -16.34
N ARG A 22 -10.92 -21.10 -17.61
CA ARG A 22 -11.71 -20.08 -18.35
C ARG A 22 -12.96 -19.57 -17.65
N ASN A 23 -13.59 -20.35 -16.80
CA ASN A 23 -14.87 -20.01 -16.15
C ASN A 23 -14.73 -19.58 -14.70
N ASN A 24 -13.52 -19.52 -14.15
CA ASN A 24 -13.32 -19.08 -12.77
C ASN A 24 -13.70 -17.60 -12.62
N ARG A 25 -14.35 -17.30 -11.50
CA ARG A 25 -14.66 -15.91 -11.12
C ARG A 25 -13.37 -15.12 -10.95
N VAL A 26 -13.35 -13.87 -11.41
CA VAL A 26 -12.19 -12.97 -11.27
C VAL A 26 -12.58 -11.72 -10.49
N ILE A 27 -13.52 -10.94 -11.01
CA ILE A 27 -13.95 -9.67 -10.42
C ILE A 27 -15.43 -9.71 -10.11
N GLY A 28 -15.78 -9.37 -8.86
CA GLY A 28 -17.16 -9.17 -8.41
C GLY A 28 -17.44 -7.70 -8.19
N GLU A 29 -18.48 -7.19 -8.80
CA GLU A 29 -18.97 -5.81 -8.66
C GLU A 29 -20.43 -5.84 -8.21
N LYS A 30 -20.83 -4.91 -7.34
CA LYS A 30 -22.22 -4.83 -6.90
C LYS A 30 -23.02 -3.90 -7.80
N ILE A 31 -23.92 -4.47 -8.61
CA ILE A 31 -24.77 -3.74 -9.56
C ILE A 31 -26.22 -3.92 -9.15
N LYS A 32 -26.95 -2.81 -8.93
CA LYS A 32 -28.37 -2.83 -8.50
C LYS A 32 -28.58 -3.76 -7.28
N ASN A 33 -27.74 -3.60 -6.26
CA ASN A 33 -27.75 -4.36 -5.01
C ASN A 33 -27.50 -5.88 -5.15
N LYS A 34 -26.98 -6.36 -6.28
CA LYS A 34 -26.60 -7.75 -6.49
C LYS A 34 -25.15 -7.88 -6.91
N TRP A 35 -24.42 -8.81 -6.32
CA TRP A 35 -23.07 -9.14 -6.73
C TRP A 35 -23.09 -9.84 -8.09
N LYS A 36 -22.41 -9.25 -9.06
CA LYS A 36 -22.18 -9.79 -10.40
C LYS A 36 -20.72 -10.10 -10.57
N TRP A 37 -20.43 -11.30 -11.00
CA TRP A 37 -19.05 -11.78 -11.19
C TRP A 37 -18.72 -11.86 -12.67
N THR A 38 -17.61 -11.27 -13.06
CA THR A 38 -16.95 -11.46 -14.35
C THR A 38 -16.00 -12.64 -14.22
N ASN A 39 -16.09 -13.63 -15.09
CA ASN A 39 -15.16 -14.75 -15.15
C ASN A 39 -13.97 -14.44 -16.06
N GLN A 40 -12.96 -15.33 -16.06
CA GLN A 40 -11.74 -15.13 -16.84
C GLN A 40 -11.99 -14.98 -18.34
N ASN A 41 -12.88 -15.79 -18.91
CA ASN A 41 -13.21 -15.72 -20.34
C ASN A 41 -13.93 -14.40 -20.70
N GLU A 42 -14.85 -13.95 -19.86
CA GLU A 42 -15.50 -12.66 -20.04
C GLU A 42 -14.52 -11.49 -19.89
N LEU A 43 -13.61 -11.56 -18.90
CA LEU A 43 -12.56 -10.55 -18.72
C LEU A 43 -11.68 -10.48 -19.98
N ASN A 44 -11.30 -11.64 -20.54
CA ASN A 44 -10.49 -11.67 -21.76
C ASN A 44 -11.17 -10.97 -22.94
N LYS A 45 -12.49 -11.06 -23.08
CA LYS A 45 -13.23 -10.33 -24.11
C LYS A 45 -13.16 -8.81 -23.94
N TYR A 46 -13.11 -8.32 -22.69
CA TYR A 46 -12.85 -6.90 -22.42
C TYR A 46 -11.40 -6.52 -22.72
N VAL A 47 -10.44 -7.40 -22.42
CA VAL A 47 -9.02 -7.21 -22.77
C VAL A 47 -8.85 -7.13 -24.29
N ASN A 48 -9.51 -8.01 -25.07
CA ASN A 48 -9.47 -7.99 -26.53
C ASN A 48 -9.90 -6.60 -27.06
N ASN A 49 -11.05 -6.09 -26.59
CA ASN A 49 -11.54 -4.78 -27.01
C ASN A 49 -10.57 -3.65 -26.58
N ALA A 50 -10.00 -3.73 -25.39
CA ALA A 50 -8.99 -2.74 -24.95
C ALA A 50 -7.76 -2.74 -25.87
N VAL A 51 -7.26 -3.92 -26.28
CA VAL A 51 -6.15 -4.03 -27.25
C VAL A 51 -6.52 -3.41 -28.59
N GLU A 52 -7.71 -3.70 -29.13
CA GLU A 52 -8.21 -3.08 -30.38
C GLU A 52 -8.20 -1.55 -30.29
N LEU A 53 -8.70 -0.99 -29.20
CA LEU A 53 -8.74 0.45 -28.98
C LEU A 53 -7.33 1.06 -28.86
N LEU A 54 -6.39 0.38 -28.17
CA LEU A 54 -5.00 0.80 -28.10
C LEU A 54 -4.33 0.79 -29.48
N GLN A 55 -4.54 -0.26 -30.27
CA GLN A 55 -4.02 -0.38 -31.64
C GLN A 55 -4.61 0.68 -32.57
N HIS A 56 -5.93 0.91 -32.50
CA HIS A 56 -6.63 1.95 -33.28
C HIS A 56 -6.05 3.36 -32.99
N ASN A 57 -5.64 3.61 -31.75
CA ASN A 57 -4.99 4.85 -31.35
C ASN A 57 -3.46 4.85 -31.57
N ASN A 58 -2.94 3.90 -32.36
CA ASN A 58 -1.53 3.80 -32.71
C ASN A 58 -0.57 3.73 -31.50
N VAL A 59 -1.01 3.09 -30.42
CA VAL A 59 -0.15 2.84 -29.26
C VAL A 59 0.93 1.83 -29.63
N LYS A 60 2.17 2.12 -29.24
CA LYS A 60 3.36 1.29 -29.48
C LYS A 60 3.97 0.83 -28.16
N SER A 61 4.83 -0.18 -28.24
CA SER A 61 5.63 -0.60 -27.09
C SER A 61 6.41 0.58 -26.51
N GLY A 62 6.40 0.73 -25.19
CA GLY A 62 6.99 1.83 -24.46
C GLY A 62 6.12 3.08 -24.34
N ASP A 63 4.99 3.16 -25.03
CA ASP A 63 4.03 4.26 -24.84
C ASP A 63 3.36 4.16 -23.46
N ARG A 64 3.17 5.31 -22.81
CA ARG A 64 2.51 5.42 -21.50
C ARG A 64 1.03 5.60 -21.69
N ILE A 65 0.26 4.81 -20.95
CA ILE A 65 -1.21 4.87 -20.92
C ILE A 65 -1.62 5.33 -19.54
N LEU A 66 -2.03 6.57 -19.44
CA LEU A 66 -2.50 7.17 -18.19
C LEU A 66 -3.97 6.77 -17.95
N TYR A 67 -4.26 6.27 -16.78
CA TYR A 67 -5.61 5.88 -16.38
C TYR A 67 -6.02 6.61 -15.11
N LYS A 68 -7.15 7.31 -15.14
CA LYS A 68 -7.81 7.92 -13.98
C LYS A 68 -9.18 7.28 -13.80
N GLY A 69 -9.36 6.53 -12.72
CA GLY A 69 -10.63 5.85 -12.49
C GLY A 69 -10.63 5.01 -11.20
N LYS A 70 -11.80 4.46 -10.88
CA LYS A 70 -11.97 3.54 -9.76
C LYS A 70 -11.48 2.14 -10.13
N ASN A 71 -11.28 1.31 -9.10
CA ASN A 71 -11.10 -0.12 -9.29
C ASN A 71 -12.33 -0.70 -9.99
N SER A 72 -12.12 -1.48 -11.04
CA SER A 72 -13.19 -2.10 -11.85
C SER A 72 -12.62 -3.21 -12.73
N LYS A 73 -13.48 -3.99 -13.36
CA LYS A 73 -13.03 -4.94 -14.38
C LYS A 73 -12.41 -4.24 -15.59
N GLU A 74 -12.88 -3.02 -15.91
CA GLU A 74 -12.31 -2.19 -16.97
C GLU A 74 -10.87 -1.76 -16.63
N PHE A 75 -10.62 -1.32 -15.38
CA PHE A 75 -9.25 -1.04 -14.92
C PHE A 75 -8.32 -2.22 -15.20
N LEU A 76 -8.75 -3.43 -14.80
CA LEU A 76 -7.95 -4.64 -14.99
C LEU A 76 -7.77 -4.99 -16.48
N ALA A 77 -8.84 -4.88 -17.28
CA ALA A 77 -8.78 -5.17 -18.73
C ALA A 77 -7.83 -4.21 -19.46
N TRP A 78 -7.93 -2.90 -19.20
CA TRP A 78 -7.02 -1.89 -19.75
C TRP A 78 -5.56 -2.13 -19.33
N ASN A 79 -5.35 -2.50 -18.06
CA ASN A 79 -4.02 -2.81 -17.56
C ASN A 79 -3.41 -4.02 -18.27
N ILE A 80 -4.14 -5.13 -18.37
CA ILE A 80 -3.68 -6.35 -19.07
C ILE A 80 -3.40 -6.03 -20.54
N ALA A 81 -4.30 -5.32 -21.23
CA ALA A 81 -4.16 -4.95 -22.63
C ALA A 81 -2.92 -4.07 -22.87
N THR A 82 -2.71 -3.05 -22.04
CA THR A 82 -1.53 -2.18 -22.10
C THR A 82 -0.25 -2.99 -21.96
N ASN A 83 -0.19 -3.86 -20.96
CA ASN A 83 0.98 -4.72 -20.75
C ASN A 83 1.18 -5.73 -21.89
N ALA A 84 0.10 -6.26 -22.49
CA ALA A 84 0.19 -7.24 -23.58
C ALA A 84 0.91 -6.69 -24.81
N ILE A 85 0.67 -5.44 -25.17
CA ILE A 85 1.29 -4.78 -26.34
C ILE A 85 2.60 -4.06 -26.00
N GLY A 86 3.15 -4.28 -24.81
CA GLY A 86 4.40 -3.63 -24.37
C GLY A 86 4.24 -2.17 -23.95
N GLY A 87 3.02 -1.66 -23.81
CA GLY A 87 2.74 -0.33 -23.27
C GLY A 87 3.04 -0.26 -21.76
N ILE A 88 3.18 0.96 -21.26
CA ILE A 88 3.47 1.25 -19.85
C ILE A 88 2.20 1.78 -19.19
N TRP A 89 1.69 1.02 -18.22
CA TRP A 89 0.52 1.37 -17.46
C TRP A 89 0.82 2.46 -16.42
N VAL A 90 0.04 3.53 -16.38
CA VAL A 90 0.21 4.65 -15.45
C VAL A 90 -1.11 4.88 -14.70
N PRO A 91 -1.39 4.13 -13.64
CA PRO A 91 -2.64 4.28 -12.90
C PRO A 91 -2.57 5.49 -11.96
N THR A 92 -3.67 6.23 -11.88
CA THR A 92 -3.88 7.30 -10.91
C THR A 92 -5.16 7.09 -10.13
N TYR A 93 -5.25 7.73 -8.96
CA TYR A 93 -6.45 7.64 -8.15
C TYR A 93 -7.63 8.35 -8.83
N SER A 94 -8.85 7.81 -8.68
CA SER A 94 -10.06 8.49 -9.17
C SER A 94 -10.20 9.92 -8.62
N GLU A 95 -9.79 10.13 -7.37
CA GLU A 95 -9.84 11.41 -6.66
C GLU A 95 -8.55 12.25 -6.83
N GLN A 96 -7.69 11.90 -7.81
CA GLN A 96 -6.45 12.65 -8.08
C GLN A 96 -6.81 14.06 -8.57
N SER A 97 -6.22 15.10 -7.93
CA SER A 97 -6.46 16.47 -8.35
C SER A 97 -5.87 16.72 -9.76
N MET A 98 -6.52 17.62 -10.52
CA MET A 98 -6.02 17.96 -11.85
C MET A 98 -4.62 18.54 -11.82
N TYR A 99 -4.25 19.30 -10.79
CA TYR A 99 -2.88 19.78 -10.59
C TYR A 99 -1.85 18.64 -10.55
N GLN A 100 -2.17 17.52 -9.86
CA GLN A 100 -1.30 16.35 -9.82
C GLN A 100 -1.32 15.57 -11.14
N ILE A 101 -2.50 15.49 -11.81
CA ILE A 101 -2.61 14.90 -13.15
C ILE A 101 -1.76 15.67 -14.15
N ASP A 102 -1.81 17.01 -14.15
CA ASP A 102 -0.98 17.86 -15.00
C ASP A 102 0.52 17.61 -14.83
N HIS A 103 0.95 17.42 -13.58
CA HIS A 103 2.34 17.07 -13.31
C HIS A 103 2.69 15.71 -13.92
N ILE A 104 1.87 14.68 -13.70
CA ILE A 104 2.07 13.33 -14.24
C ILE A 104 2.06 13.36 -15.77
N MET A 105 1.13 14.10 -16.38
CA MET A 105 1.04 14.28 -17.84
C MET A 105 2.32 14.89 -18.43
N LYS A 106 2.85 15.92 -17.78
CA LYS A 106 4.10 16.59 -18.20
C LYS A 106 5.32 15.69 -18.05
N ASP A 107 5.35 14.88 -16.98
CA ASP A 107 6.47 13.99 -16.66
C ASP A 107 6.48 12.74 -17.56
N CYS A 108 5.41 11.96 -17.59
CA CYS A 108 5.42 10.72 -18.37
C CYS A 108 4.97 10.90 -19.83
N LYS A 109 4.39 12.03 -20.22
CA LYS A 109 3.92 12.32 -21.59
C LYS A 109 3.15 11.13 -22.17
N PRO A 110 1.97 10.82 -21.65
CA PRO A 110 1.23 9.63 -22.05
C PRO A 110 0.74 9.76 -23.50
N LYS A 111 0.72 8.63 -24.21
CA LYS A 111 0.15 8.52 -25.56
C LYS A 111 -1.37 8.62 -25.53
N LEU A 112 -1.98 8.03 -24.47
CA LEU A 112 -3.42 8.09 -24.23
C LEU A 112 -3.71 8.42 -22.77
N PHE A 113 -4.79 9.14 -22.55
CA PHE A 113 -5.40 9.33 -21.24
C PHE A 113 -6.79 8.69 -21.24
N ILE A 114 -7.00 7.72 -20.34
CA ILE A 114 -8.25 6.98 -20.20
C ILE A 114 -8.94 7.48 -18.93
N SER A 115 -10.15 8.00 -19.08
CA SER A 115 -10.97 8.48 -17.96
C SER A 115 -12.44 8.52 -18.35
N ASP A 116 -13.35 8.38 -17.37
CA ASP A 116 -14.79 8.62 -17.53
C ASP A 116 -15.19 10.05 -17.14
N GLU A 117 -14.25 10.84 -16.66
CA GLU A 117 -14.51 12.23 -16.29
C GLU A 117 -14.22 13.15 -17.46
N ASP A 118 -15.05 14.18 -17.62
CA ASP A 118 -14.77 15.28 -18.53
C ASP A 118 -13.50 16.00 -18.09
N SER A 119 -12.60 16.22 -19.02
CA SER A 119 -11.33 16.91 -18.77
C SER A 119 -10.93 17.72 -19.99
N ASP A 120 -10.08 18.73 -19.78
CA ASP A 120 -9.49 19.54 -20.85
C ASP A 120 -8.51 18.75 -21.74
N TYR A 121 -8.18 17.51 -21.34
CA TYR A 121 -7.34 16.62 -22.11
C TYR A 121 -8.15 15.72 -23.04
N ALA A 122 -7.60 15.43 -24.21
CA ALA A 122 -8.15 14.43 -25.11
C ALA A 122 -8.14 13.06 -24.40
N THR A 123 -9.30 12.63 -23.96
CA THR A 123 -9.50 11.38 -23.24
C THR A 123 -10.29 10.39 -24.08
N ILE A 124 -10.08 9.10 -23.82
CA ILE A 124 -11.01 8.06 -24.25
C ILE A 124 -11.74 7.52 -23.03
N SER A 125 -13.00 7.10 -23.24
CA SER A 125 -13.78 6.49 -22.18
C SER A 125 -13.12 5.21 -21.66
N ASN A 126 -13.21 4.96 -20.37
CA ASN A 126 -12.76 3.70 -19.78
C ASN A 126 -13.70 2.53 -20.12
N LYS A 127 -14.91 2.80 -20.64
CA LYS A 127 -15.91 1.79 -20.95
C LYS A 127 -15.45 0.85 -22.05
N LEU A 128 -15.59 -0.45 -21.80
CA LEU A 128 -15.24 -1.51 -22.73
C LEU A 128 -16.47 -2.33 -23.08
N ILE A 129 -16.50 -2.85 -24.30
CA ILE A 129 -17.44 -3.86 -24.75
C ILE A 129 -16.75 -5.22 -24.85
N LYS A 130 -17.51 -6.30 -25.03
CA LYS A 130 -16.94 -7.62 -25.26
C LYS A 130 -16.53 -7.78 -26.72
N SER A 131 -15.29 -8.21 -26.98
CA SER A 131 -14.77 -8.58 -28.30
C SER A 131 -14.24 -10.01 -28.29
N ASP A 132 -14.45 -10.74 -29.37
CA ASP A 132 -13.94 -12.10 -29.57
C ASP A 132 -12.64 -12.14 -30.41
N ASN A 133 -12.10 -10.98 -30.78
CA ASN A 133 -10.81 -10.90 -31.48
C ASN A 133 -9.67 -11.36 -30.57
N ASN A 134 -8.61 -11.88 -31.17
CA ASN A 134 -7.41 -12.29 -30.46
C ASN A 134 -6.33 -11.20 -30.53
N TYR A 135 -5.41 -11.23 -29.60
CA TYR A 135 -4.25 -10.36 -29.58
C TYR A 135 -2.97 -11.15 -29.34
N GLU A 136 -1.86 -10.59 -29.79
CA GLU A 136 -0.52 -11.12 -29.51
C GLU A 136 0.12 -10.38 -28.33
N ILE A 137 0.92 -11.12 -27.55
CA ILE A 137 1.69 -10.58 -26.45
C ILE A 137 3.10 -10.31 -26.92
N THR A 138 3.47 -9.03 -26.99
CA THR A 138 4.77 -8.58 -27.53
C THR A 138 5.75 -8.08 -26.49
N THR A 139 5.35 -8.11 -25.20
CA THR A 139 6.15 -7.60 -24.08
C THR A 139 7.16 -8.61 -23.56
N ASN A 140 8.26 -8.10 -22.97
CA ASN A 140 9.31 -8.90 -22.35
C ASN A 140 9.35 -8.73 -20.82
N PRO A 141 9.95 -9.69 -20.08
CA PRO A 141 10.02 -9.62 -18.61
C PRO A 141 10.70 -8.37 -18.07
N HIS A 142 11.70 -7.85 -18.77
CA HIS A 142 12.48 -6.69 -18.37
C HIS A 142 11.93 -5.35 -18.88
N ASP A 143 10.86 -5.38 -19.66
CA ASP A 143 10.18 -4.15 -20.08
C ASP A 143 9.52 -3.48 -18.86
N ILE A 144 9.55 -2.15 -18.83
CA ILE A 144 8.78 -1.40 -17.85
C ILE A 144 7.31 -1.62 -18.14
N SER A 145 6.60 -2.23 -17.21
CA SER A 145 5.17 -2.52 -17.33
C SER A 145 4.30 -1.45 -16.69
N THR A 146 4.83 -0.79 -15.67
CA THR A 146 4.02 0.12 -14.83
C THR A 146 4.86 1.27 -14.30
N LEU A 147 4.27 2.47 -14.31
CA LEU A 147 4.77 3.64 -13.57
C LEU A 147 3.78 3.96 -12.45
N ILE A 148 4.22 3.86 -11.20
CA ILE A 148 3.43 4.26 -10.05
C ILE A 148 3.99 5.54 -9.48
N TYR A 149 3.17 6.61 -9.47
CA TYR A 149 3.56 7.91 -8.94
C TYR A 149 3.38 7.95 -7.42
N THR A 150 4.49 8.19 -6.72
CA THR A 150 4.50 8.30 -5.26
C THR A 150 4.57 9.75 -4.83
N SER A 151 3.70 10.16 -3.90
CA SER A 151 3.84 11.46 -3.24
C SER A 151 5.02 11.39 -2.27
N GLY A 152 6.17 11.89 -2.66
CA GLY A 152 7.28 12.15 -1.74
C GLY A 152 6.87 13.11 -0.63
N THR A 153 7.55 13.06 0.51
CA THR A 153 7.23 13.88 1.70
C THR A 153 7.47 15.38 1.50
N SER A 154 8.10 15.83 0.41
CA SER A 154 8.52 17.23 0.21
C SER A 154 8.52 17.72 -1.23
N SER A 155 8.10 16.92 -2.21
CA SER A 155 8.21 17.27 -3.63
C SER A 155 7.02 16.74 -4.45
N LEU A 156 6.95 17.17 -5.72
CA LEU A 156 6.02 16.59 -6.69
C LEU A 156 6.19 15.07 -6.80
N PRO A 157 5.12 14.32 -7.09
CA PRO A 157 5.19 12.87 -7.20
C PRO A 157 6.23 12.41 -8.22
N LYS A 158 7.03 11.39 -7.86
CA LYS A 158 7.99 10.75 -8.78
C LYS A 158 7.41 9.45 -9.33
N GLY A 159 7.62 9.20 -10.61
CA GLY A 159 7.24 7.96 -11.27
C GLY A 159 8.23 6.83 -10.96
N VAL A 160 7.80 5.80 -10.25
CA VAL A 160 8.60 4.60 -9.98
C VAL A 160 8.41 3.62 -11.13
N SER A 161 9.51 3.28 -11.82
CA SER A 161 9.51 2.38 -12.98
C SER A 161 9.63 0.93 -12.55
N LEU A 162 8.55 0.16 -12.69
CA LEU A 162 8.49 -1.26 -12.37
C LEU A 162 8.42 -2.10 -13.65
N THR A 163 9.28 -3.11 -13.74
CA THR A 163 9.25 -4.10 -14.83
C THR A 163 8.28 -5.23 -14.52
N ASN A 164 7.90 -6.01 -15.54
CA ASN A 164 7.16 -7.24 -15.35
C ASN A 164 7.86 -8.16 -14.33
N SER A 165 9.19 -8.32 -14.46
CA SER A 165 10.00 -9.14 -13.54
C SER A 165 9.98 -8.63 -12.11
N ASN A 166 10.00 -7.31 -11.89
CA ASN A 166 9.95 -6.77 -10.52
C ASN A 166 8.67 -7.19 -9.80
N ILE A 167 7.52 -7.01 -10.46
CA ILE A 167 6.21 -7.33 -9.89
C ILE A 167 6.05 -8.85 -9.72
N LEU A 168 6.36 -9.64 -10.75
CA LEU A 168 6.21 -11.09 -10.70
C LEU A 168 7.08 -11.74 -9.63
N SER A 169 8.35 -11.31 -9.51
CA SER A 169 9.26 -11.87 -8.50
C SER A 169 8.77 -11.60 -7.07
N ASN A 170 8.13 -10.45 -6.84
CA ASN A 170 7.54 -10.12 -5.55
C ASN A 170 6.31 -11.01 -5.25
N ILE A 171 5.40 -11.14 -6.22
CA ILE A 171 4.21 -12.00 -6.11
C ILE A 171 4.60 -13.45 -5.82
N GLU A 172 5.59 -13.99 -6.55
CA GLU A 172 6.07 -15.35 -6.37
C GLU A 172 6.71 -15.57 -4.98
N ALA A 173 7.46 -14.60 -4.48
CA ALA A 173 8.05 -14.68 -3.14
C ALA A 173 6.97 -14.62 -2.03
N ILE A 174 5.94 -13.79 -2.20
CA ILE A 174 4.77 -13.78 -1.32
C ILE A 174 4.07 -15.16 -1.37
N GLY A 175 3.86 -15.71 -2.57
CA GLY A 175 3.26 -17.03 -2.75
C GLY A 175 4.05 -18.13 -2.02
N ARG A 176 5.38 -18.15 -2.15
CA ARG A 176 6.23 -19.10 -1.38
C ARG A 176 6.17 -18.88 0.12
N ARG A 177 6.01 -17.62 0.57
CA ARG A 177 5.89 -17.29 2.01
C ARG A 177 4.61 -17.84 2.63
N PHE A 178 3.50 -17.82 1.89
CA PHE A 178 2.19 -18.27 2.37
C PHE A 178 1.85 -19.72 1.96
N GLY A 179 2.69 -20.36 1.12
CA GLY A 179 2.51 -21.75 0.69
C GLY A 179 1.24 -21.96 -0.13
N ASP A 180 0.58 -23.11 0.07
CA ASP A 180 -0.59 -23.55 -0.69
C ASP A 180 -1.89 -22.80 -0.32
N HIS A 181 -1.83 -21.66 0.32
CA HIS A 181 -3.00 -20.79 0.55
C HIS A 181 -3.43 -20.08 -0.75
N CYS A 182 -3.26 -20.73 -1.89
CA CYS A 182 -3.53 -20.23 -3.21
C CYS A 182 -4.69 -21.02 -3.83
N GLY A 183 -5.57 -20.29 -4.53
CA GLY A 183 -6.63 -20.87 -5.35
C GLY A 183 -8.02 -20.84 -4.72
N GLY A 184 -8.91 -20.06 -5.35
CA GLY A 184 -10.32 -20.00 -5.03
C GLY A 184 -10.72 -19.22 -3.77
N MET A 185 -9.77 -18.57 -3.09
CA MET A 185 -10.05 -17.78 -1.89
C MET A 185 -10.51 -16.37 -2.25
N THR A 186 -11.77 -16.07 -1.99
CA THR A 186 -12.34 -14.76 -2.29
C THR A 186 -11.73 -13.66 -1.43
N SER A 187 -11.34 -12.55 -2.04
CA SER A 187 -10.96 -11.32 -1.34
C SER A 187 -12.02 -10.24 -1.48
N LEU A 188 -12.08 -9.31 -0.52
CA LEU A 188 -12.84 -8.06 -0.64
C LEU A 188 -11.87 -6.88 -0.70
N ASN A 189 -11.87 -6.21 -1.85
CA ASN A 189 -11.03 -5.07 -2.13
C ASN A 189 -11.60 -3.77 -1.55
N ILE A 190 -10.74 -2.99 -0.91
CA ILE A 190 -11.00 -1.59 -0.51
C ILE A 190 -9.82 -0.69 -0.88
N LEU A 191 -8.65 -1.28 -1.15
CA LEU A 191 -7.44 -0.52 -1.49
C LEU A 191 -7.50 -0.04 -2.94
N PRO A 192 -7.06 1.19 -3.23
CA PRO A 192 -6.96 1.65 -4.62
C PRO A 192 -5.84 0.88 -5.36
N TRP A 193 -6.16 0.36 -6.55
CA TRP A 193 -5.18 -0.31 -7.40
C TRP A 193 -4.19 0.65 -8.09
N ALA A 194 -4.40 1.95 -7.97
CA ALA A 194 -3.38 2.95 -8.30
C ALA A 194 -2.21 2.99 -7.31
N HIS A 195 -2.34 2.32 -6.15
CA HIS A 195 -1.29 2.17 -5.16
C HIS A 195 -0.65 0.80 -5.25
N VAL A 196 0.68 0.73 -5.13
CA VAL A 196 1.45 -0.53 -5.31
C VAL A 196 0.97 -1.69 -4.42
N PHE A 197 0.54 -1.42 -3.18
CA PHE A 197 0.01 -2.46 -2.28
C PHE A 197 -1.29 -3.06 -2.84
N GLY A 198 -2.23 -2.23 -3.26
CA GLY A 198 -3.44 -2.69 -3.96
C GLY A 198 -3.14 -3.30 -5.33
N TYR A 199 -2.18 -2.73 -6.06
CA TYR A 199 -1.84 -3.17 -7.42
C TYR A 199 -1.12 -4.53 -7.45
N SER A 200 -0.02 -4.66 -6.74
CA SER A 200 0.83 -5.85 -6.79
C SER A 200 0.36 -6.93 -5.82
N SER A 201 0.22 -6.57 -4.51
CA SER A 201 -0.07 -7.55 -3.46
C SER A 201 -1.52 -8.01 -3.41
N GLU A 202 -2.46 -7.19 -3.89
CA GLU A 202 -3.87 -7.60 -3.94
C GLU A 202 -4.29 -7.98 -5.35
N LEU A 203 -4.29 -7.04 -6.32
CA LEU A 203 -4.83 -7.30 -7.66
C LEU A 203 -4.08 -8.42 -8.38
N TRP A 204 -2.78 -8.23 -8.64
CA TRP A 204 -2.01 -9.19 -9.41
C TRP A 204 -1.74 -10.50 -8.66
N TYR A 205 -1.49 -10.43 -7.34
CA TYR A 205 -1.35 -11.65 -6.53
C TYR A 205 -2.61 -12.52 -6.59
N ASN A 206 -3.79 -11.94 -6.35
CA ASN A 206 -5.03 -12.69 -6.38
C ASN A 206 -5.37 -13.19 -7.79
N LEU A 207 -5.20 -12.35 -8.83
CA LEU A 207 -5.45 -12.76 -10.21
C LEU A 207 -4.61 -13.97 -10.61
N LEU A 208 -3.30 -13.93 -10.32
CA LEU A 208 -2.38 -15.01 -10.72
C LEU A 208 -2.50 -16.27 -9.87
N ASN A 209 -3.09 -16.19 -8.68
CA ASN A 209 -3.41 -17.32 -7.82
C ASN A 209 -4.89 -17.74 -7.89
N GLU A 210 -5.62 -17.26 -8.91
CA GLU A 210 -7.03 -17.61 -9.16
C GLU A 210 -7.98 -17.32 -7.98
N ASN A 211 -7.65 -16.31 -7.19
CA ASN A 211 -8.46 -15.82 -6.08
C ASN A 211 -9.42 -14.73 -6.57
N PRO A 212 -10.74 -14.92 -6.51
CA PRO A 212 -11.68 -13.90 -6.95
C PRO A 212 -11.64 -12.65 -6.05
N ILE A 213 -11.75 -11.48 -6.66
CA ILE A 213 -11.76 -10.19 -5.96
C ILE A 213 -13.14 -9.56 -6.05
N ALA A 214 -13.85 -9.39 -4.94
CA ALA A 214 -15.02 -8.54 -4.87
C ALA A 214 -14.60 -7.10 -4.60
N ILE A 215 -15.08 -6.14 -5.35
CA ILE A 215 -14.78 -4.72 -5.16
C ILE A 215 -15.84 -4.10 -4.25
N ALA A 216 -15.44 -3.56 -3.09
CA ALA A 216 -16.36 -2.88 -2.20
C ALA A 216 -16.99 -1.65 -2.88
N GLU A 217 -18.27 -1.40 -2.61
CA GLU A 217 -19.00 -0.26 -3.18
C GLU A 217 -18.32 1.07 -2.81
N ASP A 218 -17.98 1.24 -1.54
CA ASP A 218 -17.24 2.36 -0.97
C ASP A 218 -16.76 2.04 0.46
N LYS A 219 -16.02 2.96 1.06
CA LYS A 219 -15.46 2.81 2.42
C LYS A 219 -16.56 2.68 3.50
N THR A 220 -17.70 3.33 3.32
CA THR A 220 -18.81 3.30 4.31
C THR A 220 -19.56 1.98 4.28
N LYS A 221 -19.60 1.31 3.13
CA LYS A 221 -20.25 0.02 2.90
C LYS A 221 -19.34 -1.19 3.16
N PHE A 222 -18.06 -0.96 3.45
CA PHE A 222 -17.08 -2.04 3.57
C PHE A 222 -17.50 -3.16 4.53
N VAL A 223 -17.94 -2.81 5.75
CA VAL A 223 -18.40 -3.82 6.74
C VAL A 223 -19.67 -4.55 6.28
N GLN A 224 -20.57 -3.87 5.58
CA GLN A 224 -21.73 -4.52 4.99
C GLN A 224 -21.29 -5.51 3.90
N ASN A 225 -20.39 -5.09 3.02
CA ASN A 225 -19.88 -5.94 1.93
C ASN A 225 -19.07 -7.13 2.47
N LEU A 226 -18.33 -7.00 3.59
CA LEU A 226 -17.69 -8.14 4.26
C LEU A 226 -18.69 -9.24 4.61
N ARG A 227 -19.85 -8.89 5.17
CA ARG A 227 -20.91 -9.84 5.54
C ARG A 227 -21.60 -10.46 4.34
N GLU A 228 -21.72 -9.72 3.24
CA GLU A 228 -22.35 -10.21 2.01
C GLU A 228 -21.43 -11.14 1.22
N VAL A 229 -20.18 -10.76 1.06
CA VAL A 229 -19.17 -11.51 0.28
C VAL A 229 -18.58 -12.66 1.06
N LYS A 230 -18.45 -12.50 2.40
CA LYS A 230 -17.80 -13.48 3.31
C LYS A 230 -16.41 -13.88 2.83
N PRO A 231 -15.50 -12.91 2.64
CA PRO A 231 -14.20 -13.17 2.05
C PRO A 231 -13.30 -13.98 2.98
N GLU A 232 -12.36 -14.72 2.40
CA GLU A 232 -11.26 -15.35 3.12
C GLU A 232 -10.06 -14.40 3.30
N TYR A 233 -9.87 -13.45 2.38
CA TYR A 233 -8.77 -12.51 2.37
C TYR A 233 -9.26 -11.07 2.39
N ILE A 234 -8.59 -10.23 3.17
CA ILE A 234 -8.70 -8.77 3.04
C ILE A 234 -7.31 -8.12 3.09
N TYR A 235 -7.19 -7.03 2.34
CA TYR A 235 -5.99 -6.18 2.30
C TYR A 235 -6.39 -4.80 2.81
N VAL A 236 -5.82 -4.40 3.93
CA VAL A 236 -6.25 -3.17 4.61
C VAL A 236 -5.06 -2.35 5.09
N VAL A 237 -5.28 -1.07 5.30
CA VAL A 237 -4.35 -0.22 6.06
C VAL A 237 -4.68 -0.31 7.56
N PRO A 238 -3.72 -0.08 8.46
CA PRO A 238 -3.93 -0.18 9.93
C PRO A 238 -5.14 0.55 10.44
N LYS A 239 -5.45 1.73 9.90
CA LYS A 239 -6.62 2.54 10.30
C LYS A 239 -7.94 1.81 10.20
N VAL A 240 -8.09 0.89 9.24
CA VAL A 240 -9.31 0.07 9.11
C VAL A 240 -9.47 -0.85 10.32
N LEU A 241 -8.37 -1.47 10.77
CA LEU A 241 -8.39 -2.31 11.96
C LEU A 241 -8.64 -1.49 13.24
N ASP A 242 -8.04 -0.31 13.36
CA ASP A 242 -8.31 0.60 14.47
C ASP A 242 -9.80 0.96 14.56
N LEU A 243 -10.44 1.26 13.42
CA LEU A 243 -11.87 1.57 13.37
C LEU A 243 -12.75 0.36 13.78
N ILE A 244 -12.38 -0.85 13.34
CA ILE A 244 -13.09 -2.07 13.72
C ILE A 244 -12.93 -2.34 15.22
N LYS A 245 -11.69 -2.25 15.74
CA LYS A 245 -11.40 -2.39 17.17
C LYS A 245 -12.25 -1.42 18.00
N ASN A 246 -12.17 -0.11 17.72
CA ASN A 246 -12.90 0.91 18.46
C ASN A 246 -14.43 0.70 18.41
N LYS A 247 -14.95 0.20 17.29
CA LYS A 247 -16.38 -0.14 17.17
C LYS A 247 -16.76 -1.31 18.07
N VAL A 248 -15.93 -2.33 18.15
CA VAL A 248 -16.19 -3.52 18.97
C VAL A 248 -16.00 -3.20 20.47
N GLU A 249 -14.95 -2.44 20.83
CA GLU A 249 -14.72 -2.04 22.22
C GLU A 249 -15.86 -1.18 22.81
N LYS A 250 -16.47 -0.31 22.00
CA LYS A 250 -17.66 0.44 22.43
C LYS A 250 -18.86 -0.45 22.80
N LEU A 251 -18.92 -1.66 22.27
CA LEU A 251 -19.92 -2.65 22.65
C LEU A 251 -19.63 -3.26 24.03
N GLN A 252 -18.40 -3.16 24.56
CA GLN A 252 -18.03 -3.65 25.90
C GLN A 252 -18.65 -2.85 27.05
N ASN A 253 -19.12 -1.63 26.82
CA ASN A 253 -19.87 -0.86 27.80
C ASN A 253 -21.23 -1.48 28.16
N TYR A 254 -21.64 -2.51 27.41
CA TYR A 254 -22.68 -3.43 27.82
C TYR A 254 -21.99 -4.67 28.44
N PRO A 255 -22.62 -5.42 29.37
CA PRO A 255 -21.99 -6.57 30.03
C PRO A 255 -21.75 -7.74 29.04
N LEU A 256 -20.93 -7.48 28.05
CA LEU A 256 -20.47 -8.48 27.08
C LEU A 256 -19.20 -9.14 27.63
N SER A 257 -19.28 -10.44 27.89
CA SER A 257 -18.11 -11.22 28.28
C SER A 257 -17.05 -11.22 27.16
N GLU A 258 -15.77 -11.45 27.48
CA GLU A 258 -14.69 -11.61 26.48
C GLU A 258 -15.03 -12.64 25.39
N PHE A 259 -15.89 -13.61 25.71
CA PHE A 259 -16.40 -14.62 24.78
C PHE A 259 -17.26 -14.05 23.63
N THR A 260 -17.81 -12.85 23.77
CA THR A 260 -18.67 -12.22 22.73
C THR A 260 -17.87 -11.41 21.72
N ILE A 261 -16.66 -10.94 22.06
CA ILE A 261 -15.81 -10.17 21.12
C ILE A 261 -15.38 -11.00 19.91
N PRO A 262 -14.83 -12.23 20.06
CA PRO A 262 -14.52 -13.07 18.91
C PRO A 262 -15.72 -13.32 18.00
N LYS A 263 -16.92 -13.52 18.59
CA LYS A 263 -18.16 -13.68 17.80
C LYS A 263 -18.53 -12.40 17.06
N ALA A 264 -18.41 -11.24 17.70
CA ALA A 264 -18.68 -9.96 17.05
C ALA A 264 -17.71 -9.68 15.91
N LEU A 265 -16.41 -9.91 16.11
CA LEU A 265 -15.38 -9.79 15.07
C LEU A 265 -15.66 -10.75 13.91
N ASN A 266 -15.93 -12.02 14.22
CA ASN A 266 -16.25 -13.02 13.19
C ASN A 266 -17.48 -12.61 12.38
N TYR A 267 -18.52 -12.08 13.02
CA TYR A 267 -19.72 -11.57 12.35
C TYR A 267 -19.39 -10.35 11.45
N LEU A 268 -18.58 -9.39 11.95
CA LEU A 268 -18.19 -8.21 11.18
C LEU A 268 -17.37 -8.57 9.95
N PHE A 269 -16.50 -9.55 10.06
CA PHE A 269 -15.67 -10.05 8.94
C PHE A 269 -16.41 -11.03 8.01
N GLY A 270 -17.66 -11.35 8.27
CA GLY A 270 -18.45 -12.25 7.41
C GLY A 270 -18.27 -13.74 7.70
N GLY A 271 -17.47 -14.14 8.69
CA GLY A 271 -17.36 -15.50 9.19
C GLY A 271 -16.33 -16.41 8.53
N ASN A 272 -15.64 -15.96 7.46
CA ASN A 272 -14.74 -16.81 6.68
C ASN A 272 -13.29 -16.33 6.63
N ILE A 273 -12.96 -15.23 7.31
CA ILE A 273 -11.60 -14.66 7.24
C ILE A 273 -10.54 -15.67 7.69
N LYS A 274 -9.57 -15.89 6.83
CA LYS A 274 -8.37 -16.70 7.05
C LYS A 274 -7.13 -15.85 7.19
N CYS A 275 -7.03 -14.74 6.41
CA CYS A 275 -5.87 -13.87 6.45
C CYS A 275 -6.26 -12.38 6.30
N ILE A 276 -5.68 -11.54 7.14
CA ILE A 276 -5.81 -10.09 7.13
C ILE A 276 -4.43 -9.51 6.79
N PHE A 277 -4.22 -9.11 5.55
CA PHE A 277 -2.99 -8.45 5.12
C PHE A 277 -3.03 -6.98 5.49
N VAL A 278 -2.03 -6.51 6.21
CA VAL A 278 -1.95 -5.13 6.69
C VAL A 278 -0.66 -4.48 6.20
N GLY A 279 -0.77 -3.32 5.57
CA GLY A 279 0.39 -2.62 5.04
C GLY A 279 0.16 -1.14 4.77
N GLY A 280 1.17 -0.48 4.22
CA GLY A 280 1.13 0.95 3.86
C GLY A 280 1.39 1.92 5.01
N ALA A 281 1.28 1.46 6.26
CA ALA A 281 1.67 2.16 7.47
C ALA A 281 1.95 1.14 8.58
N LYS A 282 2.61 1.57 9.66
CA LYS A 282 2.88 0.71 10.82
C LYS A 282 1.58 0.36 11.55
N LEU A 283 1.36 -0.93 11.81
CA LEU A 283 0.25 -1.38 12.65
C LEU A 283 0.46 -0.92 14.10
N ASN A 284 -0.62 -0.46 14.73
CA ASN A 284 -0.60 -0.15 16.16
C ASN A 284 -0.42 -1.45 16.95
N PRO A 285 0.60 -1.56 17.82
CA PRO A 285 0.80 -2.74 18.66
C PRO A 285 -0.46 -3.12 19.45
N ASP A 286 -1.14 -2.15 20.10
CA ASP A 286 -2.36 -2.42 20.86
C ASP A 286 -3.50 -2.94 19.99
N THR A 287 -3.55 -2.52 18.72
CA THR A 287 -4.53 -3.04 17.75
C THR A 287 -4.14 -4.44 17.31
N GLY A 288 -2.85 -4.69 17.04
CA GLY A 288 -2.34 -6.03 16.75
C GLY A 288 -2.65 -7.01 17.87
N ASP A 289 -2.27 -6.67 19.11
CA ASP A 289 -2.49 -7.47 20.32
C ASP A 289 -3.98 -7.73 20.56
N PHE A 290 -4.84 -6.72 20.33
CA PHE A 290 -6.29 -6.90 20.42
C PHE A 290 -6.80 -7.98 19.48
N PHE A 291 -6.43 -7.93 18.20
CA PHE A 291 -6.88 -8.92 17.22
C PHE A 291 -6.30 -10.30 17.52
N GLU A 292 -5.03 -10.41 17.90
CA GLU A 292 -4.37 -11.69 18.25
C GLU A 292 -5.02 -12.34 19.48
N LYS A 293 -5.29 -11.55 20.53
CA LYS A 293 -6.02 -12.02 21.73
C LYS A 293 -7.36 -12.67 21.38
N HIS A 294 -8.00 -12.19 20.31
CA HIS A 294 -9.33 -12.68 19.89
C HIS A 294 -9.29 -13.66 18.72
N GLY A 295 -8.11 -14.21 18.39
CA GLY A 295 -7.94 -15.28 17.39
C GLY A 295 -7.83 -14.81 15.95
N PHE A 296 -7.60 -13.51 15.72
CA PHE A 296 -7.31 -12.95 14.40
C PHE A 296 -5.86 -12.51 14.35
N PHE A 297 -5.11 -12.97 13.35
CA PHE A 297 -3.67 -12.77 13.25
C PHE A 297 -3.32 -11.87 12.06
N PRO A 298 -3.25 -10.52 12.23
CA PRO A 298 -2.90 -9.61 11.14
C PRO A 298 -1.51 -9.92 10.59
N CYS A 299 -1.40 -10.05 9.27
CA CYS A 299 -0.15 -10.25 8.55
C CYS A 299 0.41 -8.87 8.19
N GLU A 300 1.08 -8.22 9.13
CA GLU A 300 1.73 -6.93 8.85
C GLU A 300 2.86 -7.14 7.86
N GLY A 301 2.87 -6.36 6.77
CA GLY A 301 3.91 -6.34 5.77
C GLY A 301 4.55 -4.97 5.63
N TYR A 302 5.85 -4.96 5.31
CA TYR A 302 6.63 -3.77 5.07
C TYR A 302 7.19 -3.77 3.65
N GLY A 303 7.19 -2.59 3.06
CA GLY A 303 7.76 -2.33 1.76
C GLY A 303 7.38 -0.98 1.18
N LEU A 304 7.88 -0.72 -0.02
CA LEU A 304 7.77 0.56 -0.71
C LEU A 304 7.35 0.33 -2.17
N THR A 305 6.92 1.38 -2.84
CA THR A 305 6.64 1.29 -4.28
C THR A 305 7.87 0.81 -5.04
N GLU A 306 9.03 1.27 -4.62
CA GLU A 306 10.34 0.96 -5.19
C GLU A 306 10.78 -0.50 -4.98
N THR A 307 10.02 -1.30 -4.21
CA THR A 307 10.29 -2.73 -3.95
C THR A 307 9.16 -3.68 -4.38
N SER A 308 8.13 -3.19 -5.09
CA SER A 308 7.05 -3.92 -5.81
C SER A 308 5.98 -4.68 -5.00
N PRO A 309 5.55 -4.43 -3.77
CA PRO A 309 6.16 -3.59 -2.77
C PRO A 309 6.88 -4.34 -1.65
N VAL A 310 6.61 -5.66 -1.44
CA VAL A 310 6.87 -6.35 -0.17
C VAL A 310 8.34 -6.71 0.00
N ILE A 311 8.93 -6.26 1.09
CA ILE A 311 10.28 -6.66 1.56
C ILE A 311 10.14 -7.76 2.59
N SER A 312 9.21 -7.60 3.53
CA SER A 312 8.95 -8.56 4.60
C SER A 312 7.46 -8.61 4.91
N VAL A 313 7.00 -9.74 5.42
CA VAL A 313 5.60 -9.92 5.83
C VAL A 313 5.48 -10.97 6.94
N ASN A 314 4.67 -10.67 7.95
CA ASN A 314 4.27 -11.63 8.97
C ASN A 314 3.31 -12.69 8.39
N HIS A 315 3.15 -13.78 9.12
CA HIS A 315 2.26 -14.87 8.75
C HIS A 315 1.08 -14.98 9.73
N ASN A 316 -0.04 -15.56 9.31
CA ASN A 316 -1.20 -15.84 10.16
C ASN A 316 -1.07 -17.12 10.98
N VAL A 317 0.03 -17.87 10.81
CA VAL A 317 0.37 -19.06 11.60
C VAL A 317 1.76 -18.93 12.21
N PHE A 318 2.01 -19.69 13.27
CA PHE A 318 3.32 -19.75 13.94
C PHE A 318 4.35 -20.58 13.17
N PRO A 319 5.66 -20.23 13.20
CA PRO A 319 6.24 -19.12 13.98
C PRO A 319 6.03 -17.75 13.31
N ARG A 320 5.67 -16.76 14.12
CA ARG A 320 5.52 -15.35 13.74
C ARG A 320 6.04 -14.44 14.85
N ASP A 321 6.40 -13.21 14.50
CA ASP A 321 6.75 -12.17 15.49
C ASP A 321 5.92 -10.91 15.25
N PRO A 322 4.85 -10.67 16.04
CA PRO A 322 3.96 -9.52 15.88
C PRO A 322 4.62 -8.16 16.19
N LYS A 323 5.80 -8.14 16.82
CA LYS A 323 6.56 -6.92 17.07
C LYS A 323 7.39 -6.49 15.87
N SER A 324 7.62 -7.41 14.92
CA SER A 324 8.32 -7.16 13.67
C SER A 324 7.36 -6.76 12.56
N VAL A 325 7.89 -6.21 11.45
CA VAL A 325 7.14 -6.05 10.19
C VAL A 325 7.25 -7.29 9.31
N GLY A 326 7.54 -8.44 9.92
CA GLY A 326 7.52 -9.76 9.32
C GLY A 326 8.88 -10.30 8.90
N LYS A 327 8.85 -11.56 8.46
CA LYS A 327 10.03 -12.25 7.93
C LYS A 327 10.36 -11.71 6.54
N ILE A 328 11.65 -11.48 6.29
CA ILE A 328 12.16 -11.05 4.99
C ILE A 328 11.84 -12.12 3.95
N LEU A 329 11.37 -11.69 2.76
CA LEU A 329 11.11 -12.59 1.64
C LEU A 329 12.40 -13.25 1.15
N ASP A 330 12.30 -14.47 0.68
CA ASP A 330 13.44 -15.35 0.34
C ASP A 330 14.30 -14.89 -0.86
N ASN A 331 13.78 -13.97 -1.67
CA ASN A 331 14.48 -13.38 -2.81
C ASN A 331 14.96 -11.94 -2.56
N ILE A 332 14.92 -11.48 -1.31
CA ILE A 332 15.32 -10.13 -0.90
C ILE A 332 16.55 -10.23 0.01
N LEU A 333 17.53 -9.40 -0.28
CA LEU A 333 18.67 -9.15 0.58
C LEU A 333 18.45 -7.83 1.33
N VAL A 334 18.65 -7.84 2.63
CA VAL A 334 18.57 -6.66 3.49
C VAL A 334 19.91 -6.44 4.18
N GLU A 335 20.44 -5.22 4.06
CA GLU A 335 21.59 -4.75 4.80
C GLU A 335 21.21 -3.54 5.65
N ILE A 336 21.73 -3.49 6.86
CA ILE A 336 21.52 -2.35 7.76
C ILE A 336 22.81 -1.52 7.80
N VAL A 337 22.74 -0.31 7.26
CA VAL A 337 23.87 0.62 7.21
C VAL A 337 23.49 1.90 7.96
N ASP A 338 24.22 2.25 9.00
CA ASP A 338 23.91 3.42 9.83
C ASP A 338 22.46 3.46 10.32
N LYS A 339 21.93 2.28 10.71
CA LYS A 339 20.54 2.01 11.09
C LYS A 339 19.54 2.09 9.94
N GLU A 340 19.92 2.51 8.74
CA GLU A 340 19.05 2.55 7.57
C GLU A 340 18.93 1.16 6.92
N ILE A 341 17.70 0.82 6.52
CA ILE A 341 17.39 -0.41 5.79
C ILE A 341 17.76 -0.21 4.31
N HIS A 342 18.66 -1.05 3.81
CA HIS A 342 19.05 -1.11 2.40
C HIS A 342 18.58 -2.44 1.81
N VAL A 343 18.03 -2.43 0.61
CA VAL A 343 17.36 -3.59 0.01
C VAL A 343 17.89 -3.88 -1.39
N SER A 344 18.22 -5.13 -1.65
CA SER A 344 18.58 -5.64 -2.98
C SER A 344 17.74 -6.87 -3.32
N GLY A 345 17.39 -7.02 -4.58
CA GLY A 345 16.64 -8.18 -5.06
C GLY A 345 15.89 -7.90 -6.35
N PRO A 346 15.31 -8.94 -6.96
CA PRO A 346 14.65 -8.82 -8.26
C PRO A 346 13.37 -7.96 -8.24
N SER A 347 12.77 -7.73 -7.09
CA SER A 347 11.60 -6.87 -6.94
C SER A 347 11.92 -5.38 -6.79
N VAL A 348 13.21 -5.01 -6.70
CA VAL A 348 13.62 -3.61 -6.58
C VAL A 348 13.45 -2.92 -7.94
N MET A 349 12.89 -1.72 -7.93
CA MET A 349 12.59 -0.90 -9.10
C MET A 349 13.79 -0.76 -10.06
N ARG A 350 13.50 -0.53 -11.32
CA ARG A 350 14.52 -0.21 -12.32
C ARG A 350 15.12 1.19 -12.09
N SER A 351 14.26 2.21 -11.92
CA SER A 351 14.66 3.61 -11.80
C SER A 351 13.47 4.49 -11.39
N TYR A 352 13.74 5.73 -11.06
CA TYR A 352 12.74 6.79 -11.18
C TYR A 352 12.63 7.23 -12.64
N TRP A 353 11.40 7.45 -13.13
CA TRP A 353 11.12 7.82 -14.51
C TRP A 353 11.70 9.19 -14.82
N GLY A 354 12.53 9.28 -15.86
CA GLY A 354 13.14 10.54 -16.31
C GLY A 354 14.13 11.21 -15.34
N ASP A 355 14.31 10.69 -14.12
CA ASP A 355 15.14 11.29 -13.08
C ASP A 355 16.39 10.44 -12.79
N VAL A 356 17.43 10.64 -13.61
CA VAL A 356 18.71 9.93 -13.48
C VAL A 356 19.40 10.26 -12.16
N ALA A 357 19.38 11.54 -11.75
CA ALA A 357 20.03 11.99 -10.53
C ALA A 357 19.42 11.36 -9.29
N ALA A 358 18.08 11.42 -9.15
CA ALA A 358 17.39 10.74 -8.05
C ALA A 358 17.58 9.23 -8.09
N THR A 359 17.66 8.63 -9.29
CA THR A 359 17.94 7.19 -9.42
C THR A 359 19.32 6.83 -8.90
N GLN A 360 20.34 7.61 -9.26
CA GLN A 360 21.70 7.37 -8.77
C GLN A 360 21.81 7.57 -7.26
N GLU A 361 21.19 8.62 -6.74
CA GLU A 361 21.16 8.89 -5.29
C GLU A 361 20.44 7.79 -4.50
N ALA A 362 19.40 7.19 -5.04
CA ALA A 362 18.60 6.17 -4.37
C ALA A 362 19.33 4.85 -4.14
N PHE A 363 20.46 4.62 -4.80
CA PHE A 363 21.18 3.35 -4.72
C PHE A 363 22.58 3.50 -4.13
N LYS A 364 23.03 2.43 -3.48
CA LYS A 364 24.40 2.27 -2.94
C LYS A 364 24.95 0.90 -3.35
N ILE A 365 26.24 0.83 -3.67
CA ILE A 365 26.94 -0.44 -3.87
C ILE A 365 27.51 -0.89 -2.52
N ILE A 366 27.16 -2.10 -2.09
CA ILE A 366 27.64 -2.73 -0.87
C ILE A 366 28.09 -4.14 -1.24
N ASN A 367 29.36 -4.48 -1.01
CA ASN A 367 29.94 -5.78 -1.34
C ASN A 367 29.67 -6.24 -2.77
N GLY A 368 29.73 -5.31 -3.74
CA GLY A 368 29.49 -5.59 -5.16
C GLY A 368 28.03 -5.71 -5.58
N HIS A 369 27.07 -5.64 -4.66
CA HIS A 369 25.64 -5.65 -4.93
C HIS A 369 25.03 -4.25 -4.87
N LYS A 370 24.06 -3.97 -5.76
CA LYS A 370 23.33 -2.71 -5.81
C LYS A 370 22.14 -2.76 -4.84
N TYR A 371 22.16 -1.92 -3.81
CA TYR A 371 21.09 -1.81 -2.81
C TYR A 371 20.33 -0.49 -2.97
N TYR A 372 19.02 -0.55 -2.89
CA TYR A 372 18.13 0.60 -2.76
C TYR A 372 18.12 1.08 -1.30
N LYS A 373 18.31 2.38 -1.10
CA LYS A 373 18.22 3.05 0.20
C LYS A 373 16.76 3.38 0.50
N THR A 374 16.18 2.75 1.51
CA THR A 374 14.74 2.92 1.78
C THR A 374 14.39 4.26 2.44
N GLY A 375 15.36 4.92 3.06
CA GLY A 375 15.12 6.07 3.92
C GLY A 375 14.47 5.73 5.25
N ASP A 376 14.31 4.43 5.53
CA ASP A 376 13.67 3.91 6.74
C ASP A 376 14.73 3.27 7.65
N SER A 377 14.62 3.49 8.97
CA SER A 377 15.49 2.88 9.97
C SER A 377 14.93 1.54 10.45
N GLY A 378 15.83 0.62 10.81
CA GLY A 378 15.43 -0.68 11.31
C GLY A 378 16.61 -1.59 11.66
N TYR A 379 16.28 -2.82 12.04
CA TYR A 379 17.26 -3.89 12.28
C TYR A 379 16.67 -5.24 11.91
N VAL A 380 17.53 -6.23 11.71
CA VAL A 380 17.16 -7.61 11.43
C VAL A 380 17.52 -8.48 12.63
N LYS A 381 16.60 -9.36 13.04
CA LYS A 381 16.83 -10.37 14.07
C LYS A 381 16.11 -11.67 13.69
N ASP A 382 16.80 -12.79 13.68
CA ASP A 382 16.26 -14.13 13.35
C ASP A 382 15.49 -14.18 12.01
N GLY A 383 15.92 -13.38 11.02
CA GLY A 383 15.29 -13.25 9.71
C GLY A 383 14.02 -12.40 9.69
N TYR A 384 13.63 -11.81 10.82
CA TYR A 384 12.55 -10.83 10.92
C TYR A 384 13.10 -9.40 10.83
N LEU A 385 12.37 -8.54 10.14
CA LEU A 385 12.68 -7.12 9.98
C LEU A 385 11.90 -6.30 11.01
N TYR A 386 12.59 -5.42 11.72
CA TYR A 386 12.00 -4.50 12.69
C TYR A 386 12.16 -3.07 12.17
N PHE A 387 11.05 -2.43 11.85
CA PHE A 387 11.02 -1.05 11.44
C PHE A 387 11.00 -0.13 12.68
N THR A 388 11.92 0.84 12.73
CA THR A 388 12.05 1.77 13.86
C THR A 388 11.76 3.24 13.52
N GLY A 389 11.36 3.54 12.29
CA GLY A 389 10.95 4.89 11.91
C GLY A 389 11.50 5.32 10.55
N ARG A 390 11.12 6.54 10.12
CA ARG A 390 11.65 7.17 8.92
C ARG A 390 12.77 8.13 9.27
N ASN A 391 13.86 8.06 8.52
CA ASN A 391 14.98 8.98 8.69
C ASN A 391 14.55 10.44 8.46
N SER A 392 13.63 10.66 7.52
CA SER A 392 13.10 12.00 7.20
C SER A 392 12.20 12.62 8.27
N ASP A 393 11.69 11.82 9.20
CA ASP A 393 10.84 12.29 10.30
C ASP A 393 11.68 12.67 11.54
N ASN A 394 12.89 12.12 11.61
CA ASN A 394 13.83 12.41 12.68
C ASN A 394 14.45 13.81 12.50
N TYR A 395 14.75 14.49 13.59
CA TYR A 395 15.33 15.82 13.58
C TYR A 395 16.37 16.03 14.66
N LYS A 396 17.05 17.16 14.61
CA LYS A 396 17.95 17.61 15.68
C LYS A 396 17.36 18.80 16.42
N LEU A 397 17.47 18.78 17.73
CA LEU A 397 17.22 19.95 18.55
C LEU A 397 18.32 20.99 18.35
N SER A 398 18.08 22.25 18.77
CA SER A 398 19.07 23.34 18.70
C SER A 398 20.38 23.05 19.42
N ASN A 399 20.35 22.17 20.43
CA ASN A 399 21.55 21.68 21.15
C ASN A 399 22.27 20.54 20.44
N GLY A 400 21.88 20.16 19.20
CA GLY A 400 22.47 19.12 18.39
C GLY A 400 22.05 17.69 18.75
N LYS A 401 21.18 17.48 19.76
CA LYS A 401 20.67 16.16 20.11
C LYS A 401 19.74 15.63 19.03
N PHE A 402 20.02 14.42 18.56
CA PHE A 402 19.21 13.71 17.59
C PHE A 402 17.96 13.13 18.26
N ILE A 403 16.81 13.35 17.66
CA ILE A 403 15.48 12.89 18.09
C ILE A 403 15.01 11.78 17.18
N ASP A 404 14.90 10.59 17.75
CA ASP A 404 14.15 9.46 17.17
C ASP A 404 12.65 9.69 17.43
N VAL A 405 11.97 10.21 16.44
CA VAL A 405 10.55 10.56 16.53
C VAL A 405 9.70 9.34 16.80
N TYR A 406 9.95 8.25 16.10
CA TYR A 406 9.19 7.01 16.25
C TYR A 406 9.31 6.43 17.66
N GLY A 407 10.51 6.41 18.22
CA GLY A 407 10.74 5.92 19.58
C GLY A 407 9.94 6.69 20.62
N ILE A 408 9.93 8.03 20.51
CA ILE A 408 9.18 8.88 21.44
C ILE A 408 7.67 8.72 21.24
N GLU A 409 7.19 8.69 20.02
CA GLU A 409 5.75 8.53 19.72
C GLU A 409 5.21 7.16 20.14
N SER A 410 6.03 6.14 20.09
CA SER A 410 5.68 4.81 20.63
C SER A 410 5.45 4.83 22.15
N VAL A 411 6.17 5.70 22.88
CA VAL A 411 5.92 5.93 24.30
C VAL A 411 4.64 6.73 24.50
N ILE A 412 4.47 7.84 23.76
CA ILE A 412 3.29 8.72 23.89
C ILE A 412 2.00 7.95 23.65
N LYS A 413 2.00 7.05 22.68
CA LYS A 413 0.83 6.27 22.26
C LYS A 413 0.22 5.41 23.39
N ARG A 414 1.00 5.07 24.42
CA ARG A 414 0.50 4.33 25.61
C ARG A 414 -0.38 5.19 26.52
N PHE A 415 -0.36 6.50 26.35
CA PHE A 415 -0.99 7.46 27.25
C PHE A 415 -1.95 8.42 26.55
N VAL A 416 -1.91 8.48 25.23
CA VAL A 416 -2.65 9.45 24.40
C VAL A 416 -3.44 8.70 23.33
N GLU A 417 -4.75 8.91 23.36
CA GLU A 417 -5.65 8.47 22.29
C GLU A 417 -5.79 9.57 21.23
N GLY A 418 -6.25 9.22 20.01
CA GLY A 418 -6.45 10.18 18.94
C GLY A 418 -5.21 10.43 18.08
N TYR A 419 -5.18 11.59 17.43
CA TYR A 419 -4.07 12.01 16.59
C TYR A 419 -3.02 12.75 17.41
N PHE A 420 -1.77 12.47 17.14
CA PHE A 420 -0.66 13.24 17.71
C PHE A 420 0.61 13.11 16.86
N ILE A 421 1.47 14.10 16.96
CA ILE A 421 2.87 14.08 16.49
C ILE A 421 3.76 14.81 17.49
N ILE A 422 5.06 14.50 17.48
CA ILE A 422 6.07 15.35 18.08
C ILE A 422 6.81 16.15 16.99
N CYS A 423 7.20 17.35 17.35
CA CYS A 423 8.06 18.22 16.55
C CYS A 423 9.01 19.01 17.46
N GLY A 424 10.06 19.56 16.91
CA GLY A 424 11.07 20.28 17.67
C GLY A 424 12.35 20.53 16.89
N GLU A 425 12.31 20.40 15.56
CA GLU A 425 13.46 20.66 14.71
C GLU A 425 14.00 22.07 14.94
N ASN A 426 15.30 22.18 15.31
CA ASN A 426 15.99 23.39 15.68
C ASN A 426 15.44 24.12 16.93
N LEU A 427 14.47 23.53 17.64
CA LEU A 427 13.96 24.08 18.92
C LEU A 427 14.78 23.56 20.10
N GLN A 428 14.66 24.20 21.26
CA GLN A 428 15.34 23.78 22.50
C GLN A 428 14.79 22.46 23.04
N SER A 429 13.56 22.06 22.69
CA SER A 429 12.87 20.91 23.25
C SER A 429 11.73 20.43 22.36
N ASN A 430 11.25 19.21 22.64
CA ASN A 430 10.15 18.62 21.88
C ASN A 430 8.79 19.18 22.29
N ILE A 431 7.92 19.34 21.30
CA ILE A 431 6.54 19.80 21.42
C ILE A 431 5.62 18.67 20.96
N LEU A 432 4.61 18.36 21.76
CA LEU A 432 3.55 17.43 21.38
C LEU A 432 2.37 18.21 20.76
N ILE A 433 1.99 17.89 19.53
CA ILE A 433 0.78 18.38 18.88
C ILE A 433 -0.24 17.26 18.91
N THR A 434 -1.46 17.50 19.38
CA THR A 434 -2.50 16.47 19.52
C THR A 434 -3.91 17.06 19.44
N ASP A 435 -4.90 16.24 19.11
CA ASP A 435 -6.32 16.59 19.19
C ASP A 435 -6.94 16.27 20.57
N SER A 436 -6.19 15.57 21.42
CA SER A 436 -6.66 15.10 22.73
C SER A 436 -6.28 16.06 23.85
N GLU A 437 -7.10 16.09 24.91
CA GLU A 437 -6.75 16.77 26.16
C GLU A 437 -5.68 16.00 26.93
N ILE A 438 -4.56 16.63 27.20
CA ILE A 438 -3.46 16.03 27.96
C ILE A 438 -3.30 16.71 29.30
N SER A 439 -3.63 15.99 30.37
CA SER A 439 -3.47 16.49 31.74
C SER A 439 -1.98 16.66 32.11
N LYS A 440 -1.70 17.53 33.08
CA LYS A 440 -0.33 17.66 33.66
C LYS A 440 0.20 16.32 34.16
N ASN A 441 -0.67 15.47 34.73
CA ASN A 441 -0.28 14.14 35.20
C ASN A 441 0.05 13.20 34.07
N THR A 442 -0.72 13.18 32.97
CA THR A 442 -0.43 12.40 31.76
C THR A 442 0.91 12.81 31.15
N LYS A 443 1.15 14.12 30.99
CA LYS A 443 2.44 14.64 30.51
C LYS A 443 3.61 14.18 31.40
N LYS A 444 3.43 14.23 32.75
CA LYS A 444 4.44 13.76 33.71
C LYS A 444 4.73 12.27 33.50
N LYS A 445 3.71 11.43 33.34
CA LYS A 445 3.84 9.99 33.09
C LYS A 445 4.61 9.72 31.79
N ILE A 446 4.26 10.40 30.69
CA ILE A 446 4.99 10.29 29.41
C ILE A 446 6.48 10.61 29.63
N ASN A 447 6.76 11.78 30.21
CA ASN A 447 8.12 12.25 30.41
C ASN A 447 8.98 11.38 31.36
N GLN A 448 8.35 10.56 32.22
CA GLN A 448 9.06 9.59 33.06
C GLN A 448 9.66 8.41 32.27
N HIS A 449 9.13 8.14 31.08
CA HIS A 449 9.59 7.07 30.19
C HIS A 449 10.53 7.57 29.08
N LEU A 450 10.87 8.86 29.09
CA LEU A 450 11.72 9.52 28.10
C LEU A 450 13.01 10.02 28.73
N GLU A 451 14.10 9.94 27.96
CA GLU A 451 15.37 10.57 28.30
C GLU A 451 15.23 12.08 28.40
N ASN A 452 16.12 12.74 29.16
CA ASN A 452 15.98 14.18 29.43
C ASN A 452 15.83 15.05 28.19
N TYR A 453 16.59 14.73 27.11
CA TYR A 453 16.54 15.47 25.85
C TYR A 453 15.34 15.10 24.98
N GLN A 454 14.66 14.01 25.29
CA GLN A 454 13.46 13.55 24.57
C GLN A 454 12.16 14.10 25.20
N LYS A 455 12.23 14.64 26.40
CA LYS A 455 11.05 15.10 27.14
C LYS A 455 10.25 16.15 26.38
N ILE A 456 8.94 16.06 26.52
CA ILE A 456 7.97 17.02 25.97
C ILE A 456 7.91 18.23 26.89
N SER A 457 8.24 19.39 26.35
CA SER A 457 8.17 20.67 27.07
C SER A 457 6.78 21.31 26.98
N ASN A 458 6.20 21.32 25.78
CA ASN A 458 4.94 21.98 25.49
C ASN A 458 3.96 21.04 24.78
N ILE A 459 2.68 21.34 24.91
CA ILE A 459 1.60 20.63 24.23
C ILE A 459 0.77 21.67 23.47
N ILE A 460 0.52 21.42 22.20
CA ILE A 460 -0.38 22.22 21.36
C ILE A 460 -1.58 21.33 21.04
N LYS A 461 -2.75 21.74 21.51
CA LYS A 461 -4.01 21.10 21.14
C LYS A 461 -4.56 21.76 19.88
N ILE A 462 -4.97 20.93 18.91
CA ILE A 462 -5.61 21.36 17.66
C ILE A 462 -6.87 20.54 17.42
N GLU A 463 -7.71 21.01 16.51
CA GLU A 463 -8.92 20.28 16.11
C GLU A 463 -8.55 19.01 15.32
N THR A 464 -9.30 17.94 15.54
CA THR A 464 -9.17 16.65 14.82
C THR A 464 -9.20 16.85 13.31
N LYS A 465 -10.04 17.77 12.83
CA LYS A 465 -10.16 18.09 11.40
C LYS A 465 -8.85 18.52 10.77
N ILE A 466 -8.00 19.27 11.49
CA ILE A 466 -6.70 19.70 10.98
C ILE A 466 -5.77 18.51 10.74
N PHE A 467 -5.84 17.48 11.60
CA PHE A 467 -5.14 16.22 11.36
C PHE A 467 -5.70 15.48 10.15
N GLU A 468 -7.04 15.40 10.04
CA GLU A 468 -7.72 14.71 8.94
C GLU A 468 -7.42 15.35 7.58
N ASP A 469 -7.41 16.68 7.50
CA ASP A 469 -7.06 17.45 6.30
C ASP A 469 -5.59 17.25 5.86
N ASN A 470 -4.73 16.80 6.79
CA ASN A 470 -3.32 16.49 6.53
C ASN A 470 -3.04 14.99 6.39
N LEU A 471 -4.08 14.15 6.31
CA LEU A 471 -3.89 12.74 5.98
C LEU A 471 -3.58 12.56 4.49
N THR A 472 -2.58 11.75 4.21
CA THR A 472 -2.32 11.28 2.85
C THR A 472 -3.43 10.32 2.38
N LYS A 473 -3.47 10.01 1.10
CA LYS A 473 -4.39 8.99 0.55
C LYS A 473 -4.23 7.61 1.19
N LYS A 474 -3.06 7.34 1.80
CA LYS A 474 -2.76 6.14 2.59
C LYS A 474 -3.22 6.25 4.05
N LEU A 475 -3.92 7.32 4.41
CA LEU A 475 -4.30 7.64 5.79
C LEU A 475 -3.10 7.78 6.76
N SER A 476 -1.91 8.03 6.24
CA SER A 476 -0.73 8.44 7.01
C SER A 476 -0.65 9.97 7.09
N LEU A 477 -0.12 10.51 8.19
CA LEU A 477 -0.07 11.95 8.41
C LEU A 477 1.10 12.60 7.65
N ASN A 478 0.83 13.69 6.95
CA ASN A 478 1.86 14.56 6.37
C ASN A 478 2.34 15.56 7.43
N ARG A 479 3.35 15.16 8.21
CA ARG A 479 3.90 15.92 9.35
C ARG A 479 4.38 17.32 8.99
N LYS A 480 5.16 17.44 7.91
CA LYS A 480 5.72 18.73 7.49
C LYS A 480 4.62 19.71 7.11
N ASN A 481 3.61 19.25 6.36
CA ASN A 481 2.49 20.09 5.97
C ASN A 481 1.69 20.54 7.19
N LEU A 482 1.40 19.63 8.12
CA LEU A 482 0.69 19.93 9.36
C LEU A 482 1.44 21.00 10.18
N VAL A 483 2.74 20.80 10.44
CA VAL A 483 3.54 21.75 11.23
C VAL A 483 3.62 23.12 10.56
N ASN A 484 3.81 23.15 9.24
CA ASN A 484 3.86 24.41 8.47
C ASN A 484 2.51 25.16 8.50
N GLN A 485 1.39 24.43 8.42
CA GLN A 485 0.05 25.01 8.44
C GLN A 485 -0.29 25.68 9.78
N LEU A 486 0.21 25.12 10.89
CA LEU A 486 -0.18 25.59 12.23
C LEU A 486 0.32 26.99 12.58
N ASN A 487 1.39 27.47 11.94
CA ASN A 487 1.92 28.82 12.15
C ASN A 487 1.96 29.27 13.63
N HIS A 488 2.22 28.35 14.56
CA HIS A 488 2.12 28.58 16.00
C HIS A 488 3.42 29.19 16.54
N PRO A 489 3.36 30.17 17.49
CA PRO A 489 4.56 30.84 18.03
C PRO A 489 5.60 29.90 18.62
N LEU A 490 5.19 28.81 19.27
CA LEU A 490 6.11 27.82 19.84
C LEU A 490 6.86 27.00 18.78
N LEU A 491 6.45 27.04 17.52
CA LEU A 491 7.08 26.33 16.40
C LEU A 491 8.05 27.23 15.62
N LYS A 492 8.19 28.49 16.01
CA LYS A 492 9.03 29.51 15.35
C LYS A 492 10.25 29.97 16.19
N GLN A 493 10.44 29.37 17.36
CA GLN A 493 11.58 29.65 18.24
C GLN A 493 12.76 28.79 17.79
#